data_fa0ee52138286331218df9275bc6ab0f
#
_entry.id   fa0ee52138286331218df9275bc6ab0f
#
_cell.length_a   1.000
_cell.length_b   1.000
_cell.length_c   1.000
_cell.angle_alpha   90.00
_cell.angle_beta   90.00
_cell.angle_gamma   90.00
#
_symmetry.space_group_name_H-M   'P 1'
#
loop_
_entity.id
_entity.type
_entity.pdbx_description
1 polymer ?
#
loop_
_entity_poly.entity_id
_entity_poly.type
_entity_poly.pdbx_seq_one_letter_code
_entity_poly.pdbx_strand_id
1 'polypeptide(L)'
;MSSEANPKSTTYAAAGVDVEAGDRAVELMKAAVSATHNSSVVGGMGGFAGLFDVSVLKDFERPLLASSTDGVGTKVAIAQAMDKHDTIGYDLVGMVVDDIIVCGARPLFMTDYIACGKVVAERIADIVRGIADACASAGVALVGGETAEHPGLLGADEYDVAGAATGVVEASKLLGPEKVRAGDVLIGLPSSGIHSNGYSLVRHIIAEAGWGLDRQVPEFGRTLGEELLVPTHVYTGELAALFDALPDAVHSVSHVTGGGLSANVARVLPQGLVARMSRASWEIPAVFSVLGELGGVPQDDRERTWNLGVGMVLVVDAASVDGVLAASPGAWVLGDVAADDGSLARDPYYVQGAKGVDGGAAILQ
;
A
#
# COMPACT_ATOMS: atom_id res chain seq x y z
N MET A 1 -60.08 -24.67 -18.53
CA MET A 1 -59.11 -25.00 -17.48
C MET A 1 -57.93 -24.03 -17.69
N SER A 2 -57.90 -22.95 -16.93
CA SER A 2 -56.83 -21.98 -16.95
C SER A 2 -55.69 -22.54 -16.09
N SER A 3 -54.53 -22.80 -16.70
CA SER A 3 -53.31 -23.15 -15.99
C SER A 3 -52.86 -21.89 -15.21
N GLU A 4 -53.11 -21.88 -13.91
CA GLU A 4 -52.48 -20.93 -13.02
C GLU A 4 -50.99 -21.11 -13.11
N ALA A 5 -50.31 -20.13 -13.67
CA ALA A 5 -48.82 -20.05 -13.60
C ALA A 5 -48.46 -19.92 -12.14
N ASN A 6 -47.77 -20.93 -11.60
CA ASN A 6 -47.16 -20.91 -10.26
C ASN A 6 -46.31 -19.64 -10.16
N PRO A 7 -46.56 -18.73 -9.21
CA PRO A 7 -45.71 -17.54 -9.07
C PRO A 7 -44.27 -18.02 -8.84
N LYS A 8 -43.31 -17.58 -9.68
CA LYS A 8 -41.88 -17.82 -9.46
C LYS A 8 -41.56 -17.37 -8.05
N SER A 9 -41.17 -18.31 -7.19
CA SER A 9 -40.77 -17.97 -5.83
C SER A 9 -39.58 -17.02 -5.90
N THR A 10 -39.73 -15.80 -5.41
CA THR A 10 -38.62 -14.85 -5.29
C THR A 10 -37.73 -15.34 -4.13
N THR A 11 -36.52 -15.80 -4.45
CA THR A 11 -35.53 -16.27 -3.47
C THR A 11 -34.36 -15.28 -3.42
N TYR A 12 -33.56 -15.35 -2.36
CA TYR A 12 -32.35 -14.54 -2.20
C TYR A 12 -31.34 -14.84 -3.32
N ALA A 13 -31.20 -16.10 -3.70
CA ALA A 13 -30.40 -16.52 -4.86
C ALA A 13 -30.96 -15.98 -6.20
N ALA A 14 -32.28 -15.88 -6.36
CA ALA A 14 -32.89 -15.27 -7.54
C ALA A 14 -32.65 -13.73 -7.58
N ALA A 15 -32.37 -13.10 -6.42
CA ALA A 15 -31.97 -11.71 -6.31
C ALA A 15 -30.47 -11.49 -6.53
N GLY A 16 -29.68 -12.56 -6.77
CA GLY A 16 -28.26 -12.51 -7.12
C GLY A 16 -27.30 -12.70 -5.96
N VAL A 17 -27.76 -13.22 -4.80
CA VAL A 17 -26.90 -13.49 -3.64
C VAL A 17 -26.78 -14.99 -3.40
N ASP A 18 -25.54 -15.52 -3.45
CA ASP A 18 -25.22 -16.96 -3.32
C ASP A 18 -24.53 -17.26 -1.97
N VAL A 19 -25.33 -17.64 -0.98
CA VAL A 19 -24.85 -17.96 0.37
C VAL A 19 -23.90 -19.17 0.38
N GLU A 20 -24.18 -20.19 -0.45
CA GLU A 20 -23.35 -21.41 -0.49
C GLU A 20 -21.95 -21.12 -1.07
N ALA A 21 -21.86 -20.23 -2.06
CA ALA A 21 -20.58 -19.76 -2.59
C ALA A 21 -19.79 -18.98 -1.54
N GLY A 22 -20.47 -18.18 -0.72
CA GLY A 22 -19.86 -17.47 0.43
C GLY A 22 -19.27 -18.46 1.45
N ASP A 23 -20.04 -19.45 1.90
CA ASP A 23 -19.58 -20.47 2.85
C ASP A 23 -18.37 -21.24 2.32
N ARG A 24 -18.38 -21.58 1.01
CA ARG A 24 -17.25 -22.24 0.36
C ARG A 24 -16.01 -21.35 0.31
N ALA A 25 -16.15 -20.06 0.03
CA ALA A 25 -15.03 -19.12 0.05
C ALA A 25 -14.37 -19.08 1.44
N VAL A 26 -15.17 -18.99 2.51
CA VAL A 26 -14.69 -19.01 3.90
C VAL A 26 -13.89 -20.29 4.19
N GLU A 27 -14.37 -21.44 3.79
CA GLU A 27 -13.64 -22.71 4.02
C GLU A 27 -12.30 -22.75 3.26
N LEU A 28 -12.26 -22.25 2.02
CA LEU A 28 -11.04 -22.21 1.20
C LEU A 28 -9.96 -21.28 1.76
N MET A 29 -10.33 -20.14 2.36
CA MET A 29 -9.37 -19.16 2.88
C MET A 29 -8.95 -19.41 4.34
N LYS A 30 -9.67 -20.24 5.08
CA LYS A 30 -9.51 -20.46 6.53
C LYS A 30 -8.08 -20.79 6.96
N ALA A 31 -7.40 -21.67 6.22
CA ALA A 31 -6.02 -22.06 6.55
C ALA A 31 -5.04 -20.88 6.42
N ALA A 32 -5.18 -20.08 5.35
CA ALA A 32 -4.32 -18.92 5.11
C ALA A 32 -4.54 -17.85 6.18
N VAL A 33 -5.79 -17.51 6.49
CA VAL A 33 -6.11 -16.55 7.55
C VAL A 33 -5.58 -17.02 8.90
N SER A 34 -5.79 -18.30 9.26
CA SER A 34 -5.31 -18.86 10.52
C SER A 34 -3.79 -18.84 10.64
N ALA A 35 -3.06 -18.93 9.54
CA ALA A 35 -1.59 -18.85 9.54
C ALA A 35 -1.06 -17.46 9.93
N THR A 36 -1.86 -16.40 9.83
CA THR A 36 -1.50 -15.05 10.30
C THR A 36 -1.70 -14.88 11.81
N HIS A 37 -2.45 -15.78 12.45
CA HIS A 37 -2.81 -15.64 13.85
C HIS A 37 -1.62 -15.94 14.76
N ASN A 38 -1.44 -15.07 15.75
CA ASN A 38 -0.50 -15.24 16.84
C ASN A 38 -1.26 -15.47 18.18
N SER A 39 -0.54 -15.55 19.29
CA SER A 39 -1.13 -15.79 20.62
C SER A 39 -2.07 -14.69 21.13
N SER A 40 -2.04 -13.51 20.49
CA SER A 40 -2.93 -12.40 20.85
C SER A 40 -4.30 -12.47 20.16
N VAL A 41 -4.44 -13.29 19.11
CA VAL A 41 -5.76 -13.50 18.48
C VAL A 41 -6.63 -14.38 19.37
N VAL A 42 -7.78 -13.88 19.77
CA VAL A 42 -8.71 -14.58 20.67
C VAL A 42 -9.89 -15.13 19.88
N GLY A 43 -10.10 -16.43 19.99
CA GLY A 43 -11.15 -17.12 19.22
C GLY A 43 -10.67 -17.57 17.85
N GLY A 44 -11.61 -17.80 16.94
CA GLY A 44 -11.35 -18.26 15.57
C GLY A 44 -12.22 -17.51 14.55
N MET A 45 -12.11 -17.89 13.30
CA MET A 45 -12.97 -17.37 12.22
C MET A 45 -14.46 -17.72 12.49
N GLY A 46 -15.37 -16.82 12.09
CA GLY A 46 -16.81 -17.04 12.11
C GLY A 46 -17.56 -16.32 13.27
N GLY A 47 -16.86 -15.53 14.08
CA GLY A 47 -17.51 -14.59 15.02
C GLY A 47 -17.95 -13.30 14.33
N PHE A 48 -18.85 -12.53 14.99
CA PHE A 48 -19.27 -11.21 14.49
C PHE A 48 -18.14 -10.16 14.52
N ALA A 49 -17.11 -10.38 15.35
CA ALA A 49 -15.95 -9.50 15.46
C ALA A 49 -14.68 -10.32 15.67
N GLY A 50 -13.59 -9.89 15.06
CA GLY A 50 -12.24 -10.33 15.41
C GLY A 50 -11.85 -9.80 16.79
N LEU A 51 -11.30 -10.66 17.64
CA LEU A 51 -10.82 -10.28 18.96
C LEU A 51 -9.31 -10.38 19.04
N PHE A 52 -8.68 -9.37 19.60
CA PHE A 52 -7.23 -9.29 19.77
C PHE A 52 -6.91 -8.90 21.21
N ASP A 53 -6.06 -9.68 21.87
CA ASP A 53 -5.60 -9.38 23.23
C ASP A 53 -4.57 -8.26 23.21
N VAL A 54 -4.96 -7.12 23.75
CA VAL A 54 -4.13 -5.92 23.83
C VAL A 54 -3.39 -5.80 25.18
N SER A 55 -3.20 -6.90 25.90
CA SER A 55 -2.48 -6.90 27.19
C SER A 55 -1.06 -6.36 27.07
N VAL A 56 -0.44 -6.44 25.88
CA VAL A 56 0.86 -5.83 25.58
C VAL A 56 0.89 -4.31 25.88
N LEU A 57 -0.26 -3.62 25.82
CA LEU A 57 -0.34 -2.18 26.13
C LEU A 57 0.02 -1.84 27.58
N LYS A 58 0.01 -2.83 28.48
CA LYS A 58 0.41 -2.65 29.89
C LYS A 58 1.92 -2.37 30.05
N ASP A 59 2.71 -2.72 29.03
CA ASP A 59 4.16 -2.52 29.02
C ASP A 59 4.55 -1.12 28.49
N PHE A 60 3.56 -0.34 28.04
CA PHE A 60 3.73 1.03 27.55
C PHE A 60 3.48 2.04 28.68
N GLU A 61 4.25 3.11 28.68
CA GLU A 61 4.01 4.26 29.57
C GLU A 61 2.83 5.09 29.04
N ARG A 62 2.84 5.39 27.74
CA ARG A 62 1.79 6.13 27.03
C ARG A 62 1.55 5.54 25.64
N PRO A 63 0.73 4.47 25.53
CA PRO A 63 0.43 3.88 24.23
C PRO A 63 -0.42 4.80 23.38
N LEU A 64 -0.05 4.98 22.11
CA LEU A 64 -0.85 5.63 21.07
C LEU A 64 -1.27 4.56 20.06
N LEU A 65 -2.56 4.52 19.74
CA LEU A 65 -3.05 3.70 18.62
C LEU A 65 -2.94 4.47 17.33
N ALA A 66 -2.39 3.82 16.31
CA ALA A 66 -2.40 4.29 14.93
C ALA A 66 -3.38 3.41 14.14
N SER A 67 -4.21 4.03 13.30
CA SER A 67 -5.13 3.31 12.43
C SER A 67 -5.05 3.86 11.01
N SER A 68 -5.06 2.96 10.04
CA SER A 68 -5.09 3.29 8.62
C SER A 68 -6.19 2.49 7.94
N THR A 69 -6.79 3.08 6.90
CA THR A 69 -7.72 2.41 6.01
C THR A 69 -7.45 2.85 4.58
N ASP A 70 -7.36 1.89 3.67
CA ASP A 70 -7.13 2.14 2.24
C ASP A 70 -7.70 1.00 1.41
N GLY A 71 -7.64 1.13 0.09
CA GLY A 71 -8.02 0.11 -0.89
C GLY A 71 -6.90 -0.16 -1.90
N VAL A 72 -7.09 -1.19 -2.72
CA VAL A 72 -6.14 -1.48 -3.82
C VAL A 72 -6.25 -0.44 -4.93
N GLY A 73 -7.42 0.12 -5.15
CA GLY A 73 -7.67 1.07 -6.23
C GLY A 73 -7.75 0.39 -7.61
N THR A 74 -7.51 1.16 -8.67
CA THR A 74 -7.82 0.73 -10.05
C THR A 74 -6.89 -0.34 -10.62
N LYS A 75 -5.86 -0.78 -9.88
CA LYS A 75 -5.05 -1.97 -10.20
C LYS A 75 -5.90 -3.24 -10.24
N VAL A 76 -6.97 -3.32 -9.43
CA VAL A 76 -7.90 -4.46 -9.45
C VAL A 76 -8.47 -4.74 -10.85
N ALA A 77 -8.65 -3.72 -11.69
CA ALA A 77 -9.13 -3.91 -13.06
C ALA A 77 -8.11 -4.68 -13.94
N ILE A 78 -6.82 -4.60 -13.66
CA ILE A 78 -5.81 -5.42 -14.33
C ILE A 78 -5.92 -6.87 -13.85
N ALA A 79 -6.06 -7.08 -12.54
CA ALA A 79 -6.26 -8.41 -11.95
C ALA A 79 -7.51 -9.10 -12.50
N GLN A 80 -8.61 -8.38 -12.63
CA GLN A 80 -9.86 -8.84 -13.24
C GLN A 80 -9.65 -9.23 -14.70
N ALA A 81 -9.00 -8.38 -15.49
CA ALA A 81 -8.76 -8.65 -16.92
C ALA A 81 -7.79 -9.81 -17.17
N MET A 82 -6.89 -10.08 -16.23
CA MET A 82 -5.91 -11.18 -16.28
C MET A 82 -6.42 -12.47 -15.62
N ASP A 83 -7.58 -12.43 -14.95
CA ASP A 83 -8.10 -13.48 -14.07
C ASP A 83 -7.03 -13.99 -13.08
N LYS A 84 -6.26 -13.05 -12.50
CA LYS A 84 -5.17 -13.31 -11.57
C LYS A 84 -5.33 -12.43 -10.32
N HIS A 85 -5.64 -13.05 -9.18
CA HIS A 85 -6.17 -12.35 -8.01
C HIS A 85 -5.28 -12.47 -6.76
N ASP A 86 -4.28 -13.33 -6.78
CA ASP A 86 -3.41 -13.66 -5.64
C ASP A 86 -2.40 -12.56 -5.27
N THR A 87 -2.13 -11.62 -6.18
CA THR A 87 -1.12 -10.57 -5.96
C THR A 87 -1.66 -9.31 -5.31
N ILE A 88 -2.93 -8.98 -5.54
CA ILE A 88 -3.52 -7.70 -5.08
C ILE A 88 -3.69 -7.61 -3.56
N GLY A 89 -3.61 -8.73 -2.85
CA GLY A 89 -3.57 -8.74 -1.39
C GLY A 89 -2.35 -8.03 -0.83
N TYR A 90 -1.20 -8.16 -1.48
CA TYR A 90 0.02 -7.41 -1.13
C TYR A 90 -0.16 -5.91 -1.37
N ASP A 91 -0.86 -5.54 -2.45
CA ASP A 91 -1.17 -4.13 -2.73
C ASP A 91 -2.05 -3.54 -1.63
N LEU A 92 -3.06 -4.28 -1.15
CA LEU A 92 -3.90 -3.83 -0.05
C LEU A 92 -3.10 -3.67 1.25
N VAL A 93 -2.35 -4.70 1.65
CA VAL A 93 -1.59 -4.70 2.90
C VAL A 93 -0.52 -3.63 2.89
N GLY A 94 0.22 -3.47 1.79
CA GLY A 94 1.20 -2.39 1.63
C GLY A 94 0.57 -1.01 1.80
N MET A 95 -0.59 -0.74 1.21
CA MET A 95 -1.26 0.55 1.37
C MET A 95 -1.73 0.81 2.80
N VAL A 96 -2.27 -0.22 3.47
CA VAL A 96 -2.87 -0.07 4.79
C VAL A 96 -1.85 -0.16 5.92
N VAL A 97 -0.97 -1.16 5.89
CA VAL A 97 -0.10 -1.51 7.02
C VAL A 97 1.18 -0.68 7.02
N ASP A 98 1.71 -0.35 5.84
CA ASP A 98 2.90 0.51 5.75
C ASP A 98 2.61 1.96 6.17
N ASP A 99 1.38 2.44 6.02
CA ASP A 99 0.96 3.74 6.57
C ASP A 99 0.93 3.78 8.12
N ILE A 100 0.94 2.63 8.77
CA ILE A 100 1.05 2.53 10.23
C ILE A 100 2.52 2.54 10.67
N ILE A 101 3.38 1.74 10.01
CA ILE A 101 4.80 1.65 10.41
C ILE A 101 5.54 2.97 10.21
N VAL A 102 5.15 3.81 9.24
CA VAL A 102 5.82 5.10 8.97
C VAL A 102 5.79 6.09 10.13
N CYS A 103 4.83 5.98 11.03
CA CYS A 103 4.82 6.77 12.26
C CYS A 103 5.53 6.11 13.45
N GLY A 104 6.23 4.98 13.23
CA GLY A 104 6.90 4.19 14.27
C GLY A 104 5.98 3.21 15.00
N ALA A 105 4.70 3.14 14.63
CA ALA A 105 3.75 2.21 15.23
C ALA A 105 3.95 0.78 14.71
N ARG A 106 3.83 -0.18 15.60
CA ARG A 106 3.80 -1.62 15.25
C ARG A 106 2.38 -2.01 14.90
N PRO A 107 2.09 -2.42 13.65
CA PRO A 107 0.79 -2.96 13.31
C PRO A 107 0.50 -4.22 14.13
N LEU A 108 -0.73 -4.35 14.59
CA LEU A 108 -1.18 -5.45 15.44
C LEU A 108 -2.09 -6.40 14.68
N PHE A 109 -3.13 -5.84 14.08
CA PHE A 109 -4.12 -6.60 13.33
C PHE A 109 -4.75 -5.78 12.21
N MET A 110 -5.35 -6.50 11.27
CA MET A 110 -6.03 -5.96 10.11
C MET A 110 -7.37 -6.67 9.90
N THR A 111 -8.30 -5.98 9.26
CA THR A 111 -9.53 -6.52 8.67
C THR A 111 -9.63 -6.07 7.21
N ASP A 112 -10.28 -6.87 6.36
CA ASP A 112 -10.54 -6.56 4.95
C ASP A 112 -12.03 -6.48 4.67
N TYR A 113 -12.37 -5.86 3.53
CA TYR A 113 -13.69 -5.82 2.96
C TYR A 113 -13.60 -6.02 1.43
N ILE A 114 -14.30 -7.03 0.94
CA ILE A 114 -14.37 -7.34 -0.49
C ILE A 114 -15.81 -7.13 -0.96
N ALA A 115 -16.03 -6.09 -1.77
CA ALA A 115 -17.27 -5.89 -2.50
C ALA A 115 -17.16 -6.57 -3.88
N CYS A 116 -18.10 -7.41 -4.27
CA CYS A 116 -18.08 -8.05 -5.58
C CYS A 116 -19.47 -8.08 -6.24
N GLY A 117 -19.51 -8.13 -7.56
CA GLY A 117 -20.78 -8.26 -8.27
C GLY A 117 -21.39 -9.65 -8.12
N LYS A 118 -20.51 -10.68 -8.05
CA LYS A 118 -20.87 -12.06 -7.77
C LYS A 118 -19.74 -12.77 -7.03
N VAL A 119 -20.07 -13.54 -5.98
CA VAL A 119 -19.09 -14.38 -5.28
C VAL A 119 -18.68 -15.54 -6.18
N VAL A 120 -17.38 -15.58 -6.50
CA VAL A 120 -16.69 -16.75 -7.07
C VAL A 120 -15.73 -17.23 -5.99
N ALA A 121 -16.04 -18.35 -5.34
CA ALA A 121 -15.40 -18.81 -4.12
C ALA A 121 -13.87 -18.91 -4.24
N GLU A 122 -13.38 -19.42 -5.37
CA GLU A 122 -11.96 -19.57 -5.65
C GLU A 122 -11.27 -18.21 -5.81
N ARG A 123 -11.91 -17.25 -6.49
CA ARG A 123 -11.41 -15.86 -6.65
C ARG A 123 -11.29 -15.16 -5.31
N ILE A 124 -12.32 -15.24 -4.48
CA ILE A 124 -12.29 -14.63 -3.12
C ILE A 124 -11.19 -15.27 -2.28
N ALA A 125 -11.07 -16.60 -2.33
CA ALA A 125 -10.03 -17.33 -1.62
C ALA A 125 -8.61 -16.93 -2.09
N ASP A 126 -8.40 -16.68 -3.38
CA ASP A 126 -7.12 -16.22 -3.93
C ASP A 126 -6.78 -14.80 -3.43
N ILE A 127 -7.76 -13.88 -3.45
CA ILE A 127 -7.58 -12.52 -2.91
C ILE A 127 -7.19 -12.58 -1.44
N VAL A 128 -7.98 -13.29 -0.61
CA VAL A 128 -7.74 -13.37 0.84
C VAL A 128 -6.44 -14.10 1.16
N ARG A 129 -6.03 -15.10 0.37
CA ARG A 129 -4.72 -15.74 0.51
C ARG A 129 -3.60 -14.73 0.31
N GLY A 130 -3.67 -13.91 -0.75
CA GLY A 130 -2.69 -12.85 -0.97
C GLY A 130 -2.65 -11.83 0.18
N ILE A 131 -3.80 -11.45 0.75
CA ILE A 131 -3.88 -10.59 1.94
C ILE A 131 -3.22 -11.28 3.14
N ALA A 132 -3.54 -12.56 3.39
CA ALA A 132 -2.99 -13.31 4.51
C ALA A 132 -1.46 -13.49 4.41
N ASP A 133 -0.95 -13.82 3.21
CA ASP A 133 0.48 -13.98 2.97
C ASP A 133 1.23 -12.66 3.22
N ALA A 134 0.69 -11.54 2.75
CA ALA A 134 1.23 -10.21 2.99
C ALA A 134 1.17 -9.81 4.47
N CYS A 135 0.05 -10.08 5.15
CA CYS A 135 -0.09 -9.88 6.59
C CYS A 135 0.93 -10.69 7.39
N ALA A 136 1.13 -11.97 7.03
CA ALA A 136 2.12 -12.83 7.67
C ALA A 136 3.54 -12.29 7.49
N SER A 137 3.90 -11.78 6.30
CA SER A 137 5.20 -11.15 6.04
C SER A 137 5.43 -9.89 6.87
N ALA A 138 4.36 -9.15 7.15
CA ALA A 138 4.37 -7.95 7.99
C ALA A 138 4.27 -8.23 9.50
N GLY A 139 4.03 -9.48 9.91
CA GLY A 139 3.78 -9.85 11.30
C GLY A 139 2.43 -9.37 11.85
N VAL A 140 1.45 -9.18 10.98
CA VAL A 140 0.11 -8.65 11.28
C VAL A 140 -0.92 -9.77 11.27
N ALA A 141 -1.83 -9.81 12.24
CA ALA A 141 -2.90 -10.78 12.26
C ALA A 141 -4.09 -10.30 11.43
N LEU A 142 -4.55 -11.11 10.47
CA LEU A 142 -5.83 -10.90 9.80
C LEU A 142 -6.93 -11.50 10.68
N VAL A 143 -7.63 -10.64 11.44
CA VAL A 143 -8.56 -11.09 12.51
C VAL A 143 -10.01 -11.18 12.07
N GLY A 144 -10.33 -10.71 10.88
CA GLY A 144 -11.68 -10.74 10.31
C GLY A 144 -11.74 -10.05 8.96
N GLY A 145 -12.88 -10.14 8.34
CA GLY A 145 -13.18 -9.52 7.06
C GLY A 145 -14.63 -9.73 6.67
N GLU A 146 -15.02 -9.14 5.56
CA GLU A 146 -16.36 -9.27 4.99
C GLU A 146 -16.28 -9.44 3.47
N THR A 147 -17.13 -10.29 2.92
CA THR A 147 -17.34 -10.39 1.47
C THR A 147 -18.81 -10.16 1.19
N ALA A 148 -19.12 -9.12 0.41
CA ALA A 148 -20.49 -8.76 0.10
C ALA A 148 -20.75 -8.75 -1.40
N GLU A 149 -21.85 -9.41 -1.82
CA GLU A 149 -22.36 -9.31 -3.19
C GLU A 149 -23.16 -8.04 -3.38
N HIS A 150 -22.83 -7.29 -4.44
CA HIS A 150 -23.46 -6.03 -4.81
C HIS A 150 -24.05 -6.12 -6.22
N PRO A 151 -25.03 -7.02 -6.46
CA PRO A 151 -25.66 -7.16 -7.78
C PRO A 151 -26.34 -5.87 -8.18
N GLY A 152 -26.07 -5.40 -9.39
CA GLY A 152 -26.61 -4.13 -9.91
C GLY A 152 -25.79 -2.88 -9.57
N LEU A 153 -24.82 -2.97 -8.66
CA LEU A 153 -23.79 -1.93 -8.42
C LEU A 153 -22.47 -2.27 -9.12
N LEU A 154 -22.06 -3.54 -9.06
CA LEU A 154 -20.87 -4.06 -9.71
C LEU A 154 -21.27 -5.07 -10.79
N GLY A 155 -20.51 -5.14 -11.87
CA GLY A 155 -20.61 -6.22 -12.85
C GLY A 155 -20.25 -7.58 -12.23
N ALA A 156 -20.74 -8.69 -12.81
CA ALA A 156 -20.60 -10.01 -12.22
C ALA A 156 -19.13 -10.42 -11.93
N ASP A 157 -18.18 -9.92 -12.75
CA ASP A 157 -16.75 -10.20 -12.59
C ASP A 157 -15.98 -9.06 -11.93
N GLU A 158 -16.67 -7.99 -11.56
CA GLU A 158 -16.05 -6.84 -10.90
C GLU A 158 -16.03 -7.02 -9.38
N TYR A 159 -14.97 -6.50 -8.77
CA TYR A 159 -14.84 -6.41 -7.32
C TYR A 159 -13.97 -5.22 -6.93
N ASP A 160 -14.09 -4.80 -5.69
CA ASP A 160 -13.18 -3.85 -5.03
C ASP A 160 -12.74 -4.42 -3.69
N VAL A 161 -11.53 -4.05 -3.26
CA VAL A 161 -10.92 -4.57 -2.03
C VAL A 161 -10.41 -3.40 -1.20
N ALA A 162 -10.84 -3.36 0.04
CA ALA A 162 -10.40 -2.38 1.03
C ALA A 162 -10.01 -3.07 2.34
N GLY A 163 -9.31 -2.37 3.20
CA GLY A 163 -8.93 -2.89 4.51
C GLY A 163 -8.71 -1.80 5.53
N ALA A 164 -8.64 -2.19 6.78
CA ALA A 164 -8.29 -1.32 7.88
C ALA A 164 -7.37 -2.07 8.85
N ALA A 165 -6.31 -1.39 9.31
CA ALA A 165 -5.41 -1.96 10.30
C ALA A 165 -5.24 -1.02 11.49
N THR A 166 -4.83 -1.61 12.62
CA THR A 166 -4.53 -0.88 13.85
C THR A 166 -3.17 -1.33 14.37
N GLY A 167 -2.38 -0.35 14.77
CA GLY A 167 -1.07 -0.55 15.39
C GLY A 167 -0.93 0.28 16.66
N VAL A 168 0.20 0.11 17.34
CA VAL A 168 0.53 0.81 18.58
C VAL A 168 1.95 1.34 18.56
N VAL A 169 2.16 2.51 19.14
CA VAL A 169 3.47 3.11 19.37
C VAL A 169 3.54 3.71 20.77
N GLU A 170 4.69 3.61 21.43
CA GLU A 170 4.99 4.41 22.61
C GLU A 170 5.12 5.88 22.20
N ALA A 171 4.42 6.79 22.89
CA ALA A 171 4.37 8.20 22.52
C ALA A 171 5.75 8.85 22.37
N SER A 172 6.73 8.46 23.19
CA SER A 172 8.12 8.93 23.08
C SER A 172 8.90 8.42 21.87
N LYS A 173 8.41 7.34 21.23
CA LYS A 173 8.99 6.71 20.03
C LYS A 173 8.30 7.11 18.73
N LEU A 174 7.23 7.93 18.80
CA LEU A 174 6.54 8.39 17.61
C LEU A 174 7.53 9.06 16.64
N LEU A 175 7.52 8.63 15.38
CA LEU A 175 8.26 9.26 14.29
C LEU A 175 7.41 10.38 13.67
N GLY A 176 8.09 11.43 13.20
CA GLY A 176 7.39 12.53 12.57
C GLY A 176 8.21 13.80 12.45
N PRO A 177 7.60 14.85 11.91
CA PRO A 177 8.29 16.09 11.57
C PRO A 177 8.99 16.76 12.77
N GLU A 178 8.52 16.55 14.00
CA GLU A 178 9.11 17.17 15.20
C GLU A 178 10.54 16.67 15.48
N LYS A 179 10.93 15.50 14.94
CA LYS A 179 12.28 14.94 15.08
C LYS A 179 13.23 15.38 13.98
N VAL A 180 12.70 15.82 12.82
CA VAL A 180 13.49 16.13 11.62
C VAL A 180 14.29 17.42 11.81
N ARG A 181 15.53 17.43 11.32
CA ARG A 181 16.47 18.55 11.45
C ARG A 181 17.21 18.81 10.15
N ALA A 182 17.65 20.06 9.97
CA ALA A 182 18.61 20.37 8.91
C ALA A 182 19.92 19.59 9.15
N GLY A 183 20.41 18.94 8.12
CA GLY A 183 21.56 18.01 8.16
C GLY A 183 21.18 16.54 8.21
N ASP A 184 19.89 16.20 8.39
CA ASP A 184 19.42 14.83 8.21
C ASP A 184 19.61 14.39 6.76
N VAL A 185 19.77 13.09 6.56
CA VAL A 185 19.98 12.46 5.25
C VAL A 185 18.74 11.71 4.83
N LEU A 186 18.37 11.85 3.57
CA LEU A 186 17.28 11.12 2.97
C LEU A 186 17.78 9.81 2.38
N ILE A 187 17.23 8.69 2.81
CA ILE A 187 17.55 7.36 2.30
C ILE A 187 16.31 6.82 1.58
N GLY A 188 16.48 6.48 0.28
CA GLY A 188 15.46 5.85 -0.54
C GLY A 188 15.48 4.34 -0.38
N LEU A 189 14.29 3.72 -0.30
CA LEU A 189 14.10 2.29 -0.40
C LEU A 189 13.44 1.97 -1.75
N PRO A 190 13.88 0.90 -2.46
CA PRO A 190 13.36 0.58 -3.78
C PRO A 190 11.90 0.16 -3.72
N SER A 191 11.11 0.56 -4.72
CA SER A 191 9.81 -0.05 -4.98
C SER A 191 9.97 -1.33 -5.81
N SER A 192 9.00 -2.22 -5.72
CA SER A 192 8.92 -3.42 -6.57
C SER A 192 8.40 -3.11 -8.00
N GLY A 193 7.96 -1.90 -8.25
CA GLY A 193 7.34 -1.44 -9.48
C GLY A 193 6.39 -0.27 -9.20
N ILE A 194 5.27 -0.23 -9.90
CA ILE A 194 4.27 0.86 -9.77
C ILE A 194 3.61 0.86 -8.39
N HIS A 195 3.59 -0.26 -7.70
CA HIS A 195 2.83 -0.53 -6.48
C HIS A 195 1.32 -0.51 -6.76
N SER A 196 0.56 0.33 -6.05
CA SER A 196 -0.90 0.39 -6.17
C SER A 196 -1.43 1.74 -6.67
N ASN A 197 -0.57 2.75 -6.82
CA ASN A 197 -0.95 4.11 -7.19
C ASN A 197 -0.67 4.44 -8.66
N GLY A 198 -1.50 5.32 -9.26
CA GLY A 198 -1.31 5.78 -10.63
C GLY A 198 -1.88 4.87 -11.72
N TYR A 199 -2.60 3.80 -11.37
CA TYR A 199 -3.16 2.84 -12.34
C TYR A 199 -4.25 3.40 -13.23
N SER A 200 -4.94 4.45 -12.83
CA SER A 200 -5.88 5.14 -13.73
C SER A 200 -5.17 5.72 -14.95
N LEU A 201 -3.98 6.33 -14.76
CA LEU A 201 -3.15 6.80 -15.86
C LEU A 201 -2.60 5.64 -16.69
N VAL A 202 -2.08 4.58 -16.05
CA VAL A 202 -1.59 3.38 -16.72
C VAL A 202 -2.66 2.78 -17.63
N ARG A 203 -3.87 2.57 -17.12
CA ARG A 203 -5.00 2.00 -17.87
C ARG A 203 -5.40 2.88 -19.05
N HIS A 204 -5.39 4.19 -18.87
CA HIS A 204 -5.65 5.13 -19.95
C HIS A 204 -4.59 5.02 -21.05
N ILE A 205 -3.30 5.03 -20.70
CA ILE A 205 -2.18 4.92 -21.64
C ILE A 205 -2.27 3.64 -22.47
N ILE A 206 -2.44 2.48 -21.82
CA ILE A 206 -2.48 1.20 -22.54
C ILE A 206 -3.71 1.08 -23.45
N ALA A 207 -4.85 1.64 -23.04
CA ALA A 207 -6.06 1.67 -23.85
C ALA A 207 -5.89 2.54 -25.10
N GLU A 208 -5.37 3.76 -24.96
CA GLU A 208 -5.09 4.66 -26.09
C GLU A 208 -4.04 4.08 -27.06
N ALA A 209 -3.03 3.40 -26.52
CA ALA A 209 -2.00 2.74 -27.34
C ALA A 209 -2.47 1.43 -27.98
N GLY A 210 -3.64 0.90 -27.59
CA GLY A 210 -4.15 -0.37 -28.07
C GLY A 210 -3.28 -1.58 -27.63
N TRP A 211 -2.59 -1.47 -26.49
CA TRP A 211 -1.77 -2.57 -25.98
C TRP A 211 -2.61 -3.57 -25.18
N GLY A 212 -2.54 -4.85 -25.59
CA GLY A 212 -3.11 -5.97 -24.82
C GLY A 212 -2.23 -6.33 -23.62
N LEU A 213 -2.81 -6.87 -22.57
CA LEU A 213 -2.09 -7.30 -21.36
C LEU A 213 -1.19 -8.53 -21.60
N ASP A 214 -1.47 -9.30 -22.65
CA ASP A 214 -0.68 -10.45 -23.14
C ASP A 214 0.56 -10.05 -23.95
N ARG A 215 0.70 -8.74 -24.26
CA ARG A 215 1.82 -8.21 -25.03
C ARG A 215 3.14 -8.44 -24.30
N GLN A 216 4.07 -9.11 -24.97
CA GLN A 216 5.46 -9.22 -24.53
C GLN A 216 6.17 -7.85 -24.66
N VAL A 217 6.76 -7.37 -23.57
CA VAL A 217 7.52 -6.13 -23.52
C VAL A 217 9.00 -6.46 -23.22
N PRO A 218 9.89 -6.31 -24.19
CA PRO A 218 11.30 -6.72 -24.05
C PRO A 218 11.99 -6.09 -22.84
N GLU A 219 11.68 -4.83 -22.54
CA GLU A 219 12.24 -4.07 -21.42
C GLU A 219 11.87 -4.66 -20.05
N PHE A 220 10.77 -5.40 -19.98
CA PHE A 220 10.32 -6.07 -18.74
C PHE A 220 10.75 -7.54 -18.67
N GLY A 221 11.09 -8.14 -19.83
CA GLY A 221 11.35 -9.59 -19.93
C GLY A 221 10.11 -10.48 -19.66
N ARG A 222 8.91 -9.89 -19.64
CA ARG A 222 7.62 -10.52 -19.37
C ARG A 222 6.49 -9.80 -20.10
N THR A 223 5.25 -10.29 -19.95
CA THR A 223 4.08 -9.60 -20.52
C THR A 223 3.77 -8.31 -19.78
N LEU A 224 3.05 -7.40 -20.44
CA LEU A 224 2.57 -6.16 -19.83
C LEU A 224 1.72 -6.46 -18.58
N GLY A 225 0.79 -7.41 -18.66
CA GLY A 225 -0.07 -7.77 -17.54
C GLY A 225 0.71 -8.33 -16.34
N GLU A 226 1.72 -9.17 -16.58
CA GLU A 226 2.60 -9.68 -15.52
C GLU A 226 3.38 -8.56 -14.84
N GLU A 227 3.87 -7.58 -15.60
CA GLU A 227 4.55 -6.41 -15.02
C GLU A 227 3.60 -5.56 -14.18
N LEU A 228 2.40 -5.29 -14.71
CA LEU A 228 1.40 -4.48 -14.02
C LEU A 228 0.80 -5.16 -12.79
N LEU A 229 0.93 -6.48 -12.65
CA LEU A 229 0.52 -7.23 -11.47
C LEU A 229 1.67 -7.55 -10.50
N VAL A 230 2.87 -7.02 -10.72
CA VAL A 230 3.93 -7.11 -9.69
C VAL A 230 3.36 -6.55 -8.38
N PRO A 231 3.36 -7.36 -7.29
CA PRO A 231 2.78 -6.94 -6.03
C PRO A 231 3.57 -5.80 -5.39
N THR A 232 2.89 -4.97 -4.62
CA THR A 232 3.51 -3.95 -3.79
C THR A 232 4.49 -4.60 -2.81
N HIS A 233 5.68 -4.04 -2.68
CA HIS A 233 6.61 -4.40 -1.61
C HIS A 233 6.06 -3.91 -0.27
N VAL A 234 5.96 -4.80 0.71
CA VAL A 234 5.49 -4.50 2.07
C VAL A 234 6.70 -4.23 2.96
N TYR A 235 6.89 -2.99 3.37
CA TYR A 235 8.08 -2.52 4.11
C TYR A 235 8.02 -2.76 5.61
N THR A 236 6.85 -3.03 6.17
CA THR A 236 6.61 -3.10 7.61
C THR A 236 7.59 -4.01 8.34
N GLY A 237 7.86 -5.21 7.83
CA GLY A 237 8.75 -6.16 8.49
C GLY A 237 10.20 -5.67 8.59
N GLU A 238 10.73 -5.12 7.49
CA GLU A 238 12.10 -4.60 7.46
C GLU A 238 12.26 -3.30 8.25
N LEU A 239 11.28 -2.38 8.18
CA LEU A 239 11.30 -1.17 8.98
C LEU A 239 11.16 -1.47 10.48
N ALA A 240 10.34 -2.44 10.84
CA ALA A 240 10.24 -2.92 12.21
C ALA A 240 11.59 -3.41 12.75
N ALA A 241 12.28 -4.24 11.97
CA ALA A 241 13.61 -4.74 12.34
C ALA A 241 14.66 -3.61 12.40
N LEU A 242 14.60 -2.65 11.47
CA LEU A 242 15.47 -1.49 11.46
C LEU A 242 15.31 -0.65 12.73
N PHE A 243 14.06 -0.34 13.13
CA PHE A 243 13.77 0.46 14.32
C PHE A 243 14.19 -0.23 15.62
N ASP A 244 14.18 -1.58 15.65
CA ASP A 244 14.68 -2.34 16.80
C ASP A 244 16.21 -2.36 16.84
N ALA A 245 16.87 -2.48 15.69
CA ALA A 245 18.31 -2.54 15.60
C ALA A 245 18.99 -1.19 15.82
N LEU A 246 18.38 -0.11 15.35
CA LEU A 246 18.92 1.24 15.38
C LEU A 246 17.88 2.21 15.96
N PRO A 247 17.59 2.13 17.25
CA PRO A 247 16.67 3.05 17.89
C PRO A 247 17.16 4.49 17.73
N ASP A 248 16.24 5.41 17.48
CA ASP A 248 16.47 6.85 17.27
C ASP A 248 17.28 7.24 16.00
N ALA A 249 17.67 6.29 15.15
CA ALA A 249 18.36 6.58 13.90
C ALA A 249 17.45 7.24 12.86
N VAL A 250 16.16 6.89 12.85
CA VAL A 250 15.15 7.41 11.92
C VAL A 250 14.29 8.44 12.62
N HIS A 251 14.21 9.63 12.03
CA HIS A 251 13.42 10.73 12.55
C HIS A 251 12.01 10.75 11.97
N SER A 252 11.88 10.45 10.68
CA SER A 252 10.59 10.40 9.98
C SER A 252 10.66 9.44 8.81
N VAL A 253 9.51 8.97 8.35
CA VAL A 253 9.39 8.07 7.18
C VAL A 253 8.28 8.58 6.28
N SER A 254 8.51 8.56 4.98
CA SER A 254 7.51 8.87 3.96
C SER A 254 7.19 7.65 3.12
N HIS A 255 5.95 7.21 3.12
CA HIS A 255 5.43 6.24 2.16
C HIS A 255 5.12 6.96 0.84
N VAL A 256 5.75 6.52 -0.26
CA VAL A 256 5.58 7.17 -1.57
C VAL A 256 4.35 6.57 -2.28
N THR A 257 3.23 7.23 -2.10
CA THR A 257 1.92 6.87 -2.65
C THR A 257 1.42 7.91 -3.66
N GLY A 258 0.12 8.07 -3.82
CA GLY A 258 -0.47 9.06 -4.73
C GLY A 258 0.00 10.49 -4.44
N GLY A 259 0.44 11.17 -5.49
CA GLY A 259 1.08 12.48 -5.43
C GLY A 259 2.58 12.45 -5.70
N GLY A 260 3.17 11.25 -5.80
CA GLY A 260 4.58 11.04 -6.15
C GLY A 260 5.57 11.38 -5.04
N LEU A 261 6.85 11.30 -5.37
CA LEU A 261 7.95 11.37 -4.40
C LEU A 261 7.97 12.69 -3.62
N SER A 262 8.02 13.82 -4.32
CA SER A 262 8.22 15.14 -3.67
C SER A 262 7.09 15.52 -2.73
N ALA A 263 5.82 15.29 -3.12
CA ALA A 263 4.68 15.67 -2.29
C ALA A 263 4.57 14.82 -1.01
N ASN A 264 4.92 13.53 -1.08
CA ASN A 264 4.92 12.65 0.09
C ASN A 264 6.09 12.96 1.03
N VAL A 265 7.29 13.26 0.51
CA VAL A 265 8.44 13.66 1.34
C VAL A 265 8.20 15.03 2.02
N ALA A 266 7.70 16.02 1.28
CA ALA A 266 7.41 17.34 1.85
C ALA A 266 6.42 17.29 3.03
N ARG A 267 5.49 16.32 3.00
CA ARG A 267 4.46 16.11 4.03
C ARG A 267 5.03 15.72 5.40
N VAL A 268 6.17 15.02 5.42
CA VAL A 268 6.77 14.47 6.64
C VAL A 268 7.91 15.33 7.21
N LEU A 269 8.11 16.51 6.63
CA LEU A 269 9.07 17.51 7.10
C LEU A 269 8.34 18.65 7.83
N PRO A 270 8.96 19.30 8.83
CA PRO A 270 8.39 20.50 9.44
C PRO A 270 8.57 21.71 8.52
N GLN A 271 7.77 22.75 8.74
CA GLN A 271 7.94 24.05 8.08
C GLN A 271 9.36 24.59 8.29
N GLY A 272 9.88 25.28 7.27
CA GLY A 272 11.22 25.87 7.28
C GLY A 272 12.34 24.88 6.96
N LEU A 273 12.00 23.62 6.61
CA LEU A 273 12.95 22.66 6.07
C LEU A 273 12.56 22.25 4.65
N VAL A 274 13.57 21.90 3.85
CA VAL A 274 13.42 21.42 2.48
C VAL A 274 14.24 20.15 2.27
N ALA A 275 13.58 19.11 1.72
CA ALA A 275 14.25 17.92 1.20
C ALA A 275 14.85 18.23 -0.18
N ARG A 276 16.15 18.04 -0.33
CA ARG A 276 16.85 18.14 -1.62
C ARG A 276 17.18 16.74 -2.12
N MET A 277 16.48 16.30 -3.14
CA MET A 277 16.62 14.96 -3.69
C MET A 277 17.25 15.02 -5.08
N SER A 278 18.08 14.03 -5.41
CA SER A 278 18.78 13.96 -6.71
C SER A 278 18.22 12.84 -7.58
N ARG A 279 17.74 13.18 -8.79
CA ARG A 279 17.31 12.22 -9.82
C ARG A 279 18.43 11.27 -10.24
N ALA A 280 19.69 11.72 -10.15
CA ALA A 280 20.84 10.92 -10.53
C ALA A 280 21.23 9.86 -9.48
N SER A 281 20.56 9.82 -8.33
CA SER A 281 20.92 8.90 -7.24
C SER A 281 20.39 7.48 -7.43
N TRP A 282 19.46 7.26 -8.36
CA TRP A 282 18.92 5.90 -8.67
C TRP A 282 18.57 5.75 -10.15
N GLU A 283 18.41 4.51 -10.59
CA GLU A 283 17.86 4.18 -11.90
C GLU A 283 16.35 4.01 -11.82
N ILE A 284 15.62 4.72 -12.67
CA ILE A 284 14.16 4.59 -12.76
C ILE A 284 13.83 3.26 -13.44
N PRO A 285 13.03 2.37 -12.81
CA PRO A 285 12.64 1.10 -13.41
C PRO A 285 11.96 1.26 -14.78
N ALA A 286 12.22 0.32 -15.68
CA ALA A 286 11.81 0.38 -17.08
C ALA A 286 10.30 0.60 -17.27
N VAL A 287 9.45 0.11 -16.36
CA VAL A 287 8.00 0.25 -16.43
C VAL A 287 7.56 1.72 -16.51
N PHE A 288 8.23 2.61 -15.78
CA PHE A 288 7.90 4.05 -15.79
C PHE A 288 8.33 4.74 -17.07
N SER A 289 9.51 4.39 -17.59
CA SER A 289 10.02 4.93 -18.84
C SER A 289 9.17 4.49 -20.02
N VAL A 290 8.90 3.19 -20.12
CA VAL A 290 8.08 2.61 -21.20
C VAL A 290 6.67 3.20 -21.23
N LEU A 291 5.97 3.21 -20.08
CA LEU A 291 4.63 3.76 -20.01
C LEU A 291 4.60 5.27 -20.22
N GLY A 292 5.59 5.98 -19.66
CA GLY A 292 5.70 7.42 -19.82
C GLY A 292 5.96 7.84 -21.27
N GLU A 293 6.79 7.11 -22.03
CA GLU A 293 7.04 7.34 -23.44
C GLU A 293 5.84 6.95 -24.29
N LEU A 294 5.24 5.78 -24.02
CA LEU A 294 4.06 5.28 -24.71
C LEU A 294 2.88 6.27 -24.63
N GLY A 295 2.66 6.86 -23.44
CA GLY A 295 1.59 7.84 -23.22
C GLY A 295 2.00 9.29 -23.53
N GLY A 296 3.25 9.57 -23.90
CA GLY A 296 3.75 10.93 -24.03
C GLY A 296 3.60 11.75 -22.74
N VAL A 297 3.69 11.09 -21.57
CA VAL A 297 3.45 11.73 -20.27
C VAL A 297 4.59 12.68 -19.95
N PRO A 298 4.31 13.98 -19.68
CA PRO A 298 5.32 14.94 -19.26
C PRO A 298 6.05 14.49 -17.98
N GLN A 299 7.30 14.88 -17.82
CA GLN A 299 8.12 14.46 -16.69
C GLN A 299 7.51 14.86 -15.33
N ASP A 300 7.00 16.08 -15.21
CA ASP A 300 6.36 16.58 -14.00
C ASP A 300 5.09 15.78 -13.64
N ASP A 301 4.32 15.32 -14.62
CA ASP A 301 3.17 14.46 -14.40
C ASP A 301 3.58 13.04 -13.96
N ARG A 302 4.68 12.49 -14.53
CA ARG A 302 5.25 11.22 -14.06
C ARG A 302 5.66 11.32 -12.61
N GLU A 303 6.37 12.38 -12.23
CA GLU A 303 6.86 12.63 -10.86
C GLU A 303 5.76 12.88 -9.83
N ARG A 304 4.59 13.38 -10.27
CA ARG A 304 3.41 13.60 -9.40
C ARG A 304 2.48 12.40 -9.32
N THR A 305 2.62 11.44 -10.24
CA THR A 305 1.67 10.31 -10.34
C THR A 305 2.29 9.01 -9.81
N TRP A 306 3.56 8.75 -10.13
CA TRP A 306 4.23 7.49 -9.87
C TRP A 306 5.33 7.63 -8.83
N ASN A 307 5.68 6.51 -8.20
CA ASN A 307 6.79 6.43 -7.25
C ASN A 307 8.18 6.43 -7.93
N LEU A 308 8.26 6.19 -9.23
CA LEU A 308 9.47 6.16 -10.06
C LEU A 308 10.60 5.26 -9.53
N GLY A 309 10.26 4.23 -8.80
CA GLY A 309 11.23 3.29 -8.22
C GLY A 309 11.58 3.55 -6.77
N VAL A 310 11.00 4.58 -6.13
CA VAL A 310 11.20 4.91 -4.72
C VAL A 310 9.92 4.62 -3.94
N GLY A 311 9.88 3.55 -3.17
CA GLY A 311 8.66 3.18 -2.43
C GLY A 311 8.57 3.79 -1.03
N MET A 312 9.71 3.94 -0.35
CA MET A 312 9.82 4.61 0.96
C MET A 312 10.98 5.58 0.97
N VAL A 313 10.87 6.64 1.78
CA VAL A 313 11.99 7.53 2.10
C VAL A 313 12.12 7.64 3.62
N LEU A 314 13.30 7.31 4.12
CA LEU A 314 13.67 7.49 5.52
C LEU A 314 14.39 8.81 5.69
N VAL A 315 14.00 9.59 6.71
CA VAL A 315 14.75 10.77 7.17
C VAL A 315 15.61 10.33 8.34
N VAL A 316 16.92 10.32 8.17
CA VAL A 316 17.88 9.64 9.05
C VAL A 316 18.87 10.62 9.64
N ASP A 317 19.18 10.48 10.93
CA ASP A 317 20.31 11.19 11.56
C ASP A 317 21.60 10.93 10.79
N ALA A 318 22.36 11.98 10.48
CA ALA A 318 23.56 11.90 9.66
C ALA A 318 24.62 10.90 10.19
N ALA A 319 24.71 10.73 11.50
CA ALA A 319 25.65 9.77 12.11
C ALA A 319 25.20 8.30 12.00
N SER A 320 23.95 8.07 11.66
CA SER A 320 23.34 6.72 11.57
C SER A 320 23.26 6.18 10.14
N VAL A 321 23.62 6.97 9.12
CA VAL A 321 23.46 6.65 7.69
C VAL A 321 24.08 5.30 7.33
N ASP A 322 25.35 5.07 7.69
CA ASP A 322 26.05 3.81 7.36
C ASP A 322 25.35 2.60 7.98
N GLY A 323 24.87 2.73 9.22
CA GLY A 323 24.14 1.66 9.91
C GLY A 323 22.80 1.36 9.23
N VAL A 324 22.06 2.38 8.81
CA VAL A 324 20.76 2.22 8.11
C VAL A 324 20.98 1.59 6.74
N LEU A 325 21.97 2.04 5.96
CA LEU A 325 22.30 1.44 4.67
C LEU A 325 22.73 -0.03 4.79
N ALA A 326 23.49 -0.37 5.85
CA ALA A 326 23.89 -1.75 6.09
C ALA A 326 22.71 -2.66 6.50
N ALA A 327 21.72 -2.10 7.20
CA ALA A 327 20.52 -2.83 7.65
C ALA A 327 19.39 -2.90 6.60
N SER A 328 19.47 -2.09 5.53
CA SER A 328 18.43 -1.98 4.51
C SER A 328 18.97 -2.31 3.11
N PRO A 329 18.98 -3.58 2.70
CA PRO A 329 19.50 -4.00 1.39
C PRO A 329 18.83 -3.27 0.23
N GLY A 330 19.63 -2.72 -0.68
CA GLY A 330 19.15 -1.97 -1.84
C GLY A 330 18.83 -0.50 -1.55
N ALA A 331 18.93 -0.04 -0.30
CA ALA A 331 18.77 1.37 0.05
C ALA A 331 19.94 2.21 -0.45
N TRP A 332 19.67 3.48 -0.72
CA TRP A 332 20.71 4.43 -1.17
C TRP A 332 20.47 5.83 -0.60
N VAL A 333 21.50 6.66 -0.59
CA VAL A 333 21.35 8.07 -0.25
C VAL A 333 20.62 8.78 -1.39
N LEU A 334 19.42 9.26 -1.11
CA LEU A 334 18.55 9.96 -2.05
C LEU A 334 18.83 11.46 -2.06
N GLY A 335 19.25 12.01 -0.92
CA GLY A 335 19.46 13.44 -0.73
C GLY A 335 19.67 13.83 0.72
N ASP A 336 19.38 15.07 1.03
CA ASP A 336 19.54 15.64 2.38
C ASP A 336 18.38 16.59 2.75
N VAL A 337 18.29 16.93 4.01
CA VAL A 337 17.37 17.93 4.55
C VAL A 337 18.16 19.21 4.88
N ALA A 338 17.72 20.34 4.34
CA ALA A 338 18.32 21.64 4.56
C ALA A 338 17.32 22.65 5.15
N ALA A 339 17.82 23.74 5.71
CA ALA A 339 16.96 24.87 6.03
C ALA A 339 16.38 25.47 4.73
N ASP A 340 15.09 25.75 4.73
CA ASP A 340 14.44 26.44 3.62
C ASP A 340 14.53 27.96 3.81
N ASP A 341 15.43 28.58 3.07
CA ASP A 341 15.63 30.05 3.08
C ASP A 341 14.78 30.77 2.02
N GLY A 342 13.89 30.03 1.34
CA GLY A 342 13.03 30.54 0.28
C GLY A 342 13.72 30.72 -1.08
N SER A 343 15.02 30.46 -1.19
CA SER A 343 15.76 30.61 -2.46
C SER A 343 15.28 29.65 -3.56
N LEU A 344 14.79 28.46 -3.16
CA LEU A 344 14.30 27.42 -4.05
C LEU A 344 12.80 27.55 -4.40
N ALA A 345 12.06 28.45 -3.75
CA ALA A 345 10.60 28.55 -3.90
C ALA A 345 10.12 28.90 -5.35
N ARG A 346 11.03 29.38 -6.22
CA ARG A 346 10.73 29.67 -7.63
C ARG A 346 11.11 28.53 -8.59
N ASP A 347 11.75 27.48 -8.07
CA ASP A 347 12.09 26.32 -8.89
C ASP A 347 10.80 25.58 -9.27
N PRO A 348 10.59 25.18 -10.55
CA PRO A 348 9.39 24.49 -10.98
C PRO A 348 9.19 23.12 -10.31
N TYR A 349 10.24 22.53 -9.78
CA TYR A 349 10.20 21.25 -9.06
C TYR A 349 10.09 21.39 -7.53
N TYR A 350 9.99 22.64 -7.03
CA TYR A 350 9.74 22.88 -5.61
C TYR A 350 8.29 22.56 -5.26
N VAL A 351 8.09 21.69 -4.29
CA VAL A 351 6.76 21.24 -3.82
C VAL A 351 6.64 21.54 -2.33
N GLN A 352 5.65 22.35 -1.98
CA GLN A 352 5.27 22.61 -0.58
C GLN A 352 4.35 21.50 -0.07
N GLY A 353 4.60 20.97 1.13
CA GLY A 353 3.73 19.99 1.78
C GLY A 353 2.38 20.59 2.14
N ALA A 354 1.29 20.02 1.60
CA ALA A 354 -0.07 20.57 1.74
C ALA A 354 -1.14 19.52 2.00
N LYS A 355 -0.81 18.22 2.08
CA LYS A 355 -1.79 17.15 2.31
C LYS A 355 -2.21 17.09 3.79
N GLY A 356 -3.09 18.01 4.22
CA GLY A 356 -3.71 17.97 5.55
C GLY A 356 -2.80 18.40 6.72
N VAL A 357 -1.57 18.80 6.42
CA VAL A 357 -0.58 19.33 7.38
C VAL A 357 0.17 20.50 6.73
N ASP A 358 0.57 21.48 7.53
CA ASP A 358 1.49 22.51 7.10
C ASP A 358 2.93 21.94 7.14
N GLY A 359 3.26 21.12 6.13
CA GLY A 359 4.56 20.47 6.00
C GLY A 359 5.67 21.39 5.54
N GLY A 360 6.89 20.88 5.49
CA GLY A 360 8.04 21.50 4.86
C GLY A 360 7.94 21.49 3.34
N ALA A 361 9.08 21.52 2.67
CA ALA A 361 9.15 21.49 1.21
C ALA A 361 10.02 20.33 0.72
N ALA A 362 9.91 20.02 -0.56
CA ALA A 362 10.78 19.08 -1.25
C ALA A 362 11.09 19.58 -2.65
N ILE A 363 12.30 19.28 -3.13
CA ILE A 363 12.72 19.54 -4.49
C ILE A 363 13.44 18.31 -5.03
N LEU A 364 13.13 17.94 -6.27
CA LEU A 364 13.77 16.85 -6.99
C LEU A 364 14.57 17.43 -8.16
N GLN A 365 15.90 17.35 -8.12
CA GLN A 365 16.85 17.94 -9.05
C GLN A 365 17.64 16.89 -9.83
#